data_0f71c6d85c9f6c607c0292d9bf1597ae
#
_entry.id   0f71c6d85c9f6c607c0292d9bf1597ae
#
_cell.length_a   1.000
_cell.length_b   1.000
_cell.length_c   1.000
_cell.angle_alpha   90.00
_cell.angle_beta   90.00
_cell.angle_gamma   90.00
#
_symmetry.space_group_name_H-M   'P 1'
#
loop_
_entity.id
_entity.type
_entity.pdbx_description
1 polymer ?
#
loop_
_entity_poly.entity_id
_entity_poly.type
_entity_poly.pdbx_seq_one_letter_code
_entity_poly.pdbx_strand_id
1 'polypeptide(L)'
;LGVLKNPLVIAFAVGLLLYFLPITLPVIFTNAVSSVAACNAPVAMVILGVLLGNISPKRMFLSKEAWLVGGVRLLLIPLLTVLLLKAFPGVPGEMRAALIIAAAAPVGSNLAVYVQRQGGDSQAAAGMVCLSTILSIITMPLVLLVS
;
A
#
# COMPACT_ATOMS: atom_id res chain seq x y z
N LEU A 1 -12.74 -19.10 -7.34
CA LEU A 1 -14.07 -18.43 -7.47
C LEU A 1 -14.37 -17.46 -6.31
N GLY A 2 -13.79 -17.62 -5.11
CA GLY A 2 -14.01 -16.73 -3.95
C GLY A 2 -13.41 -15.32 -4.11
N VAL A 3 -12.31 -15.18 -4.86
CA VAL A 3 -11.64 -13.89 -5.06
C VAL A 3 -12.48 -12.95 -5.93
N LEU A 4 -13.15 -13.47 -6.95
CA LEU A 4 -14.02 -12.68 -7.83
C LEU A 4 -15.31 -12.19 -7.15
N LYS A 5 -15.72 -12.82 -6.05
CA LYS A 5 -16.88 -12.38 -5.22
C LYS A 5 -16.48 -11.36 -4.14
N ASN A 6 -15.19 -11.03 -4.03
CA ASN A 6 -14.73 -10.05 -3.07
C ASN A 6 -15.23 -8.65 -3.49
N PRO A 7 -15.95 -7.92 -2.63
CA PRO A 7 -16.49 -6.59 -2.95
C PRO A 7 -15.38 -5.60 -3.36
N LEU A 8 -14.17 -5.79 -2.86
CA LEU A 8 -13.01 -4.96 -3.22
C LEU A 8 -12.59 -5.19 -4.68
N VAL A 9 -12.57 -6.44 -5.15
CA VAL A 9 -12.23 -6.79 -6.54
C VAL A 9 -13.31 -6.28 -7.49
N ILE A 10 -14.59 -6.42 -7.10
CA ILE A 10 -15.72 -5.91 -7.88
C ILE A 10 -15.65 -4.38 -8.00
N ALA A 11 -15.42 -3.68 -6.88
CA ALA A 11 -15.30 -2.21 -6.88
C ALA A 11 -14.12 -1.73 -7.75
N PHE A 12 -12.99 -2.43 -7.67
CA PHE A 12 -11.82 -2.13 -8.51
C PHE A 12 -12.13 -2.35 -9.99
N ALA A 13 -12.76 -3.46 -10.36
CA ALA A 13 -13.13 -3.77 -11.73
C ALA A 13 -14.12 -2.75 -12.30
N VAL A 14 -15.12 -2.35 -11.51
CA VAL A 14 -16.09 -1.29 -11.89
C VAL A 14 -15.39 0.05 -12.06
N GLY A 15 -14.50 0.42 -11.14
CA GLY A 15 -13.71 1.65 -11.24
C GLY A 15 -12.83 1.69 -12.48
N LEU A 16 -12.18 0.57 -12.81
CA LEU A 16 -11.35 0.42 -14.01
C LEU A 16 -12.21 0.53 -15.29
N LEU A 17 -13.36 -0.11 -15.30
CA LEU A 17 -14.31 -0.03 -16.42
C LEU A 17 -14.77 1.42 -16.64
N LEU A 18 -15.16 2.13 -15.59
CA LEU A 18 -15.56 3.53 -15.68
C LEU A 18 -14.42 4.45 -16.12
N TYR A 19 -13.17 4.11 -15.78
CA TYR A 19 -12.00 4.87 -16.21
C TYR A 19 -11.76 4.75 -17.74
N PHE A 20 -11.96 3.55 -18.32
CA PHE A 20 -11.75 3.33 -19.75
C PHE A 20 -12.95 3.73 -20.62
N LEU A 21 -14.16 3.79 -20.04
CA LEU A 21 -15.33 4.29 -20.77
C LEU A 21 -15.38 5.83 -20.68
N PRO A 22 -15.63 6.54 -21.78
CA PRO A 22 -15.78 8.00 -21.77
C PRO A 22 -17.15 8.41 -21.19
N ILE A 23 -17.47 7.92 -19.99
CA ILE A 23 -18.73 8.24 -19.29
C ILE A 23 -18.43 9.39 -18.32
N THR A 24 -19.02 10.56 -18.61
CA THR A 24 -19.01 11.68 -17.68
C THR A 24 -20.10 11.46 -16.62
N LEU A 25 -19.69 11.07 -15.42
CA LEU A 25 -20.62 10.97 -14.29
C LEU A 25 -21.07 12.35 -13.83
N PRO A 26 -22.35 12.53 -13.41
CA PRO A 26 -22.80 13.78 -12.82
C PRO A 26 -21.93 14.18 -11.62
N VAL A 27 -21.63 15.48 -11.51
CA VAL A 27 -20.73 16.05 -10.48
C VAL A 27 -21.14 15.65 -9.06
N ILE A 28 -22.44 15.51 -8.80
CA ILE A 28 -22.97 15.07 -7.50
C ILE A 28 -22.46 13.67 -7.13
N PHE A 29 -22.47 12.73 -8.09
CA PHE A 29 -21.99 11.37 -7.86
C PHE A 29 -20.47 11.30 -7.65
N THR A 30 -19.70 12.04 -8.47
CA THR A 30 -18.25 12.12 -8.32
C THR A 30 -17.85 12.72 -6.98
N ASN A 31 -18.52 13.79 -6.54
CA ASN A 31 -18.24 14.41 -5.24
C ASN A 31 -18.61 13.48 -4.07
N ALA A 32 -19.75 12.79 -4.14
CA ALA A 32 -20.15 11.85 -3.11
C ALA A 32 -19.17 10.68 -2.99
N VAL A 33 -18.79 10.06 -4.11
CA VAL A 33 -17.82 8.97 -4.14
C VAL A 33 -16.44 9.44 -3.65
N SER A 34 -15.99 10.63 -4.08
CA SER A 34 -14.73 11.23 -3.62
C SER A 34 -14.72 11.48 -2.12
N SER A 35 -15.82 11.98 -1.54
CA SER A 35 -15.94 12.21 -0.10
C SER A 35 -15.85 10.90 0.69
N VAL A 36 -16.54 9.85 0.23
CA VAL A 36 -16.45 8.52 0.85
C VAL A 36 -15.03 7.94 0.70
N ALA A 37 -14.40 8.10 -0.47
CA ALA A 37 -13.03 7.65 -0.70
C ALA A 37 -12.03 8.38 0.21
N ALA A 38 -12.22 9.66 0.46
CA ALA A 38 -11.38 10.44 1.38
C ALA A 38 -11.43 9.94 2.83
N CYS A 39 -12.53 9.31 3.26
CA CYS A 39 -12.65 8.71 4.58
C CYS A 39 -11.81 7.43 4.74
N ASN A 40 -11.35 6.81 3.66
CA ASN A 40 -10.61 5.54 3.72
C ASN A 40 -9.31 5.67 4.53
N ALA A 41 -8.52 6.71 4.30
CA ALA A 41 -7.26 6.91 5.00
C ALA A 41 -7.42 7.14 6.52
N PRO A 42 -8.28 8.05 7.00
CA PRO A 42 -8.53 8.20 8.43
C PRO A 42 -9.05 6.93 9.10
N VAL A 43 -10.01 6.24 8.47
CA VAL A 43 -10.56 4.98 9.03
C VAL A 43 -9.49 3.90 9.11
N ALA A 44 -8.66 3.75 8.07
CA ALA A 44 -7.55 2.80 8.10
C ALA A 44 -6.55 3.11 9.22
N MET A 45 -6.23 4.39 9.47
CA MET A 45 -5.34 4.80 10.56
C MET A 45 -5.94 4.50 11.94
N VAL A 46 -7.25 4.70 12.13
CA VAL A 46 -7.94 4.35 13.38
C VAL A 46 -7.89 2.83 13.60
N ILE A 47 -8.20 2.03 12.58
CA ILE A 47 -8.14 0.56 12.67
C ILE A 47 -6.73 0.10 13.04
N LEU A 48 -5.71 0.63 12.35
CA LEU A 48 -4.31 0.31 12.65
C LEU A 48 -3.94 0.71 14.08
N GLY A 49 -4.36 1.88 14.54
CA GLY A 49 -4.12 2.35 15.90
C GLY A 49 -4.72 1.41 16.96
N VAL A 50 -5.95 0.96 16.75
CA VAL A 50 -6.62 -0.01 17.65
C VAL A 50 -5.89 -1.36 17.66
N LEU A 51 -5.49 -1.86 16.48
CA LEU A 51 -4.75 -3.13 16.39
C LEU A 51 -3.39 -3.03 17.06
N LEU A 52 -2.67 -1.93 16.86
CA LEU A 52 -1.35 -1.67 17.47
C LEU A 52 -1.42 -1.50 18.98
N GLY A 53 -2.50 -0.91 19.50
CA GLY A 53 -2.70 -0.76 20.94
C GLY A 53 -2.73 -2.09 21.71
N ASN A 54 -3.02 -3.18 21.01
CA ASN A 54 -3.07 -4.53 21.57
C ASN A 54 -1.79 -5.36 21.34
N ILE A 55 -0.77 -4.79 20.67
CA ILE A 55 0.49 -5.49 20.38
C ILE A 55 1.59 -4.96 21.30
N SER A 56 2.35 -5.88 21.92
CA SER A 56 3.57 -5.46 22.62
C SER A 56 4.61 -4.97 21.60
N PRO A 57 5.24 -3.80 21.78
CA PRO A 57 6.28 -3.29 20.89
C PRO A 57 7.40 -4.28 20.64
N LYS A 58 7.75 -5.07 21.67
CA LYS A 58 8.76 -6.13 21.57
C LYS A 58 8.40 -7.16 20.50
N ARG A 59 7.15 -7.61 20.45
CA ARG A 59 6.70 -8.60 19.47
C ARG A 59 6.74 -8.06 18.04
N MET A 60 6.46 -6.77 17.86
CA MET A 60 6.54 -6.10 16.57
C MET A 60 7.97 -6.05 16.03
N PHE A 61 8.93 -5.63 16.86
CA PHE A 61 10.33 -5.51 16.46
C PHE A 61 11.08 -6.84 16.41
N LEU A 62 10.65 -7.86 17.15
CA LEU A 62 11.29 -9.19 17.14
C LEU A 62 10.75 -10.13 16.06
N SER A 63 9.68 -9.79 15.36
CA SER A 63 9.15 -10.67 14.32
C SER A 63 10.06 -10.68 13.10
N LYS A 64 10.70 -11.84 12.84
CA LYS A 64 11.55 -12.06 11.65
C LYS A 64 10.76 -11.85 10.35
N GLU A 65 9.49 -12.19 10.36
CA GLU A 65 8.57 -12.04 9.24
C GLU A 65 8.36 -10.56 8.87
N ALA A 66 8.17 -9.69 9.86
CA ALA A 66 8.01 -8.25 9.63
C ALA A 66 9.28 -7.62 9.03
N TRP A 67 10.46 -8.04 9.49
CA TRP A 67 11.74 -7.59 8.94
C TRP A 67 11.98 -8.10 7.52
N LEU A 68 11.63 -9.36 7.26
CA LEU A 68 11.78 -9.95 5.92
C LEU A 68 10.85 -9.26 4.92
N VAL A 69 9.57 -9.12 5.27
CA VAL A 69 8.59 -8.43 4.41
C VAL A 69 8.97 -6.95 4.23
N GLY A 70 9.37 -6.26 5.29
CA GLY A 70 9.84 -4.88 5.23
C GLY A 70 11.08 -4.72 4.36
N GLY A 71 12.08 -5.59 4.53
CA GLY A 71 13.32 -5.57 3.75
C GLY A 71 13.08 -5.82 2.26
N VAL A 72 12.31 -6.85 1.92
CA VAL A 72 11.94 -7.13 0.53
C VAL A 72 11.17 -5.96 -0.07
N ARG A 73 10.18 -5.45 0.63
CA ARG A 73 9.30 -4.39 0.13
C ARG A 73 10.01 -3.04 -0.01
N LEU A 74 10.84 -2.66 0.96
CA LEU A 74 11.43 -1.32 1.03
C LEU A 74 12.82 -1.21 0.39
N LEU A 75 13.51 -2.34 0.19
CA LEU A 75 14.85 -2.35 -0.41
C LEU A 75 14.86 -3.11 -1.73
N LEU A 76 14.46 -4.37 -1.73
CA LEU A 76 14.60 -5.23 -2.92
C LEU A 76 13.70 -4.76 -4.06
N ILE A 77 12.43 -4.47 -3.81
CA ILE A 77 11.49 -4.02 -4.86
C ILE A 77 11.90 -2.66 -5.43
N PRO A 78 12.19 -1.61 -4.65
CA PRO A 78 12.64 -0.33 -5.21
C PRO A 78 13.97 -0.45 -5.95
N LEU A 79 14.94 -1.23 -5.43
CA LEU A 79 16.21 -1.43 -6.08
C LEU A 79 16.06 -2.10 -7.45
N LEU A 80 15.23 -3.14 -7.52
CA LEU A 80 14.89 -3.78 -8.80
C LEU A 80 14.19 -2.81 -9.75
N THR A 81 13.30 -1.96 -9.24
CA THR A 81 12.63 -0.93 -10.05
C THR A 81 13.63 0.07 -10.62
N VAL A 82 14.56 0.56 -9.81
CA VAL A 82 15.64 1.46 -10.26
C VAL A 82 16.50 0.77 -11.33
N LEU A 83 16.86 -0.50 -11.11
CA LEU A 83 17.68 -1.26 -12.07
C LEU A 83 16.94 -1.45 -13.40
N LEU A 84 15.65 -1.81 -13.36
CA LEU A 84 14.82 -1.93 -14.56
C LEU A 84 14.69 -0.60 -15.30
N LEU A 85 14.48 0.50 -14.57
CA LEU A 85 14.37 1.82 -15.19
C LEU A 85 15.68 2.32 -15.81
N LYS A 86 16.83 1.88 -15.29
CA LYS A 86 18.14 2.11 -15.94
C LYS A 86 18.29 1.34 -17.24
N ALA A 87 17.67 0.17 -17.35
CA ALA A 87 17.68 -0.63 -18.59
C ALA A 87 16.77 -0.01 -19.69
N PHE A 88 15.82 0.86 -19.31
CA PHE A 88 14.91 1.54 -20.24
C PHE A 88 15.09 3.07 -20.20
N PRO A 89 16.08 3.62 -20.90
CA PRO A 89 16.41 5.06 -20.83
C PRO A 89 15.33 5.98 -21.44
N GLY A 90 14.36 5.44 -22.16
CA GLY A 90 13.26 6.20 -22.78
C GLY A 90 12.16 6.67 -21.82
N VAL A 91 12.23 6.35 -20.53
CA VAL A 91 11.20 6.75 -19.53
C VAL A 91 11.44 8.20 -19.09
N PRO A 92 10.43 9.11 -19.20
CA PRO A 92 10.55 10.48 -18.71
C PRO A 92 10.92 10.54 -17.22
N GLY A 93 11.71 11.55 -16.83
CA GLY A 93 12.21 11.66 -15.45
C GLY A 93 11.09 11.72 -14.39
N GLU A 94 10.01 12.45 -14.66
CA GLU A 94 8.85 12.53 -13.75
C GLU A 94 8.18 11.17 -13.55
N MET A 95 8.00 10.41 -14.64
CA MET A 95 7.43 9.06 -14.57
C MET A 95 8.38 8.11 -13.83
N ARG A 96 9.69 8.23 -14.03
CA ARG A 96 10.70 7.45 -13.30
C ARG A 96 10.61 7.70 -11.81
N ALA A 97 10.58 8.97 -11.38
CA ALA A 97 10.43 9.34 -9.99
C ALA A 97 9.12 8.79 -9.39
N ALA A 98 8.01 8.94 -10.08
CA ALA A 98 6.72 8.42 -9.64
C ALA A 98 6.72 6.90 -9.45
N LEU A 99 7.31 6.14 -10.38
CA LEU A 99 7.42 4.69 -10.29
C LEU A 99 8.30 4.25 -9.12
N ILE A 100 9.42 4.94 -8.87
CA ILE A 100 10.32 4.63 -7.76
C ILE A 100 9.64 4.93 -6.42
N ILE A 101 8.95 6.06 -6.29
CA ILE A 101 8.18 6.42 -5.08
C ILE A 101 7.09 5.38 -4.82
N ALA A 102 6.34 4.98 -5.85
CA ALA A 102 5.32 3.95 -5.73
C ALA A 102 5.89 2.58 -5.32
N ALA A 103 7.06 2.21 -5.86
CA ALA A 103 7.76 0.98 -5.51
C ALA A 103 8.32 1.01 -4.08
N ALA A 104 8.80 2.17 -3.61
CA ALA A 104 9.34 2.39 -2.26
C ALA A 104 8.25 2.57 -1.19
N ALA A 105 6.97 2.58 -1.58
CA ALA A 105 5.87 2.72 -0.63
C ALA A 105 5.84 1.54 0.36
N PRO A 106 5.57 1.81 1.66
CA PRO A 106 5.46 0.78 2.69
C PRO A 106 4.29 -0.18 2.43
N VAL A 107 4.20 -1.23 3.24
CA VAL A 107 3.09 -2.19 3.17
C VAL A 107 1.77 -1.46 3.41
N GLY A 108 0.79 -1.71 2.55
CA GLY A 108 -0.50 -1.03 2.63
C GLY A 108 -1.30 -1.41 3.88
N SER A 109 -1.96 -0.41 4.49
CA SER A 109 -2.80 -0.59 5.68
C SER A 109 -3.94 -1.61 5.49
N ASN A 110 -4.38 -1.80 4.25
CA ASN A 110 -5.42 -2.78 3.90
C ASN A 110 -5.01 -4.23 4.20
N LEU A 111 -3.70 -4.52 4.35
CA LEU A 111 -3.22 -5.86 4.69
C LEU A 111 -3.82 -6.36 6.01
N ALA A 112 -3.83 -5.53 7.05
CA ALA A 112 -4.35 -5.91 8.37
C ALA A 112 -5.84 -6.25 8.31
N VAL A 113 -6.63 -5.46 7.58
CA VAL A 113 -8.07 -5.69 7.38
C VAL A 113 -8.33 -6.94 6.56
N TYR A 114 -7.50 -7.19 5.54
CA TYR A 114 -7.63 -8.38 4.70
C TYR A 114 -7.32 -9.66 5.47
N VAL A 115 -6.23 -9.66 6.24
CA VAL A 115 -5.84 -10.79 7.10
C VAL A 115 -6.91 -11.08 8.16
N GLN A 116 -7.48 -10.03 8.76
CA GLN A 116 -8.57 -10.16 9.73
C GLN A 116 -9.82 -10.83 9.12
N ARG A 117 -10.18 -10.46 7.89
CA ARG A 117 -11.31 -11.08 7.19
C ARG A 117 -11.11 -12.56 6.87
N GLN A 118 -9.86 -12.98 6.74
CA GLN A 118 -9.52 -14.40 6.50
C GLN A 118 -9.31 -15.19 7.78
N GLY A 119 -9.54 -14.60 8.95
CA GLY A 119 -9.35 -15.25 10.26
C GLY A 119 -7.88 -15.41 10.66
N GLY A 120 -6.96 -14.69 10.00
CA GLY A 120 -5.53 -14.68 10.33
C GLY A 120 -5.18 -13.71 11.46
N ASP A 121 -3.89 -13.69 11.84
CA ASP A 121 -3.38 -12.81 12.88
C ASP A 121 -3.28 -11.35 12.37
N SER A 122 -4.37 -10.61 12.55
CA SER A 122 -4.46 -9.19 12.17
C SER A 122 -3.50 -8.30 12.95
N GLN A 123 -3.13 -8.70 14.17
CA GLN A 123 -2.16 -7.98 14.99
C GLN A 123 -0.77 -8.08 14.39
N ALA A 124 -0.34 -9.28 14.00
CA ALA A 124 0.94 -9.47 13.31
C ALA A 124 0.98 -8.66 12.00
N ALA A 125 -0.10 -8.69 11.21
CA ALA A 125 -0.21 -7.91 9.98
C ALA A 125 -0.14 -6.39 10.23
N ALA A 126 -0.81 -5.88 11.26
CA ALA A 126 -0.72 -4.48 11.66
C ALA A 126 0.70 -4.10 12.10
N GLY A 127 1.38 -4.99 12.82
CA GLY A 127 2.78 -4.83 13.19
C GLY A 127 3.70 -4.70 11.98
N MET A 128 3.50 -5.52 10.94
CA MET A 128 4.26 -5.44 9.69
C MET A 128 4.03 -4.11 8.95
N VAL A 129 2.77 -3.64 8.90
CA VAL A 129 2.43 -2.34 8.31
C VAL A 129 3.13 -1.22 9.05
N CYS A 130 3.06 -1.20 10.39
CA CYS A 130 3.68 -0.17 11.21
C CYS A 130 5.21 -0.16 11.09
N LEU A 131 5.84 -1.33 11.20
CA LEU A 131 7.29 -1.45 11.06
C LEU A 131 7.77 -0.98 9.69
N SER A 132 7.09 -1.41 8.61
CA SER A 132 7.44 -0.98 7.26
C SER A 132 7.24 0.52 7.07
N THR A 133 6.22 1.11 7.68
CA THR A 133 5.98 2.56 7.63
C THR A 133 7.07 3.35 8.35
N ILE A 134 7.50 2.90 9.52
CA ILE A 134 8.61 3.53 10.25
C ILE A 134 9.91 3.42 9.45
N LEU A 135 10.21 2.24 8.90
CA LEU A 135 11.40 2.03 8.08
C LEU A 135 11.39 2.84 6.78
N SER A 136 10.21 3.07 6.20
CA SER A 136 10.10 3.84 4.95
C SER A 136 10.55 5.30 5.09
N ILE A 137 10.50 5.88 6.30
CA ILE A 137 10.99 7.22 6.57
C ILE A 137 12.47 7.36 6.22
N ILE A 138 13.25 6.29 6.44
CA ILE A 138 14.69 6.28 6.15
C ILE A 138 14.94 5.72 4.74
N THR A 139 14.26 4.64 4.37
CA THR A 139 14.54 3.95 3.10
C THR A 139 14.08 4.72 1.88
N MET A 140 12.97 5.47 1.96
CA MET A 140 12.46 6.25 0.83
C MET A 140 13.44 7.33 0.34
N PRO A 141 13.99 8.19 1.21
CA PRO A 141 15.02 9.15 0.81
C PRO A 141 16.29 8.48 0.27
N LEU A 142 16.72 7.35 0.88
CA LEU A 142 17.90 6.63 0.42
C LEU A 142 17.73 6.06 -0.99
N VAL A 143 16.56 5.50 -1.30
CA VAL A 143 16.27 4.97 -2.65
C VAL A 143 16.25 6.09 -3.67
N LEU A 144 15.68 7.26 -3.33
CA LEU A 144 15.66 8.42 -4.21
C LEU A 144 17.06 9.00 -4.48
N LEU A 145 17.98 8.91 -3.51
CA LEU A 145 19.36 9.34 -3.70
C LEU A 145 20.15 8.43 -4.67
N VAL A 146 19.75 7.17 -4.79
CA VAL A 146 20.42 6.17 -5.65
C VAL A 146 19.81 6.13 -7.06
N SER A 147 18.64 6.73 -7.24
CA SER A 147 17.90 6.74 -8.51
C SER A 147 18.37 7.86 -9.42
#